data_33d79440a627853f07d9e93081cfa5bb
#
_entry.id   33d79440a627853f07d9e93081cfa5bb
#
_cell.length_a   1.000
_cell.length_b   1.000
_cell.length_c   1.000
_cell.angle_alpha   90.00
_cell.angle_beta   90.00
_cell.angle_gamma   90.00
#
_symmetry.space_group_name_H-M   'P 1'
#
loop_
_entity.id
_entity.type
_entity.pdbx_description
1 polymer ?
#
loop_
_entity_poly.entity_id
_entity_poly.type
_entity_poly.pdbx_seq_one_letter_code
_entity_poly.pdbx_strand_id
1 'polypeptide(L)'
;LSFIMIGVMAVVGGSDLITGFKSALAFMGGLSIVSGILVAILMPKDAAYGVSEEEKQKKITFKDYVSAFKIPGVWIMAILVWCYVTISAVASYLTPYSTGVLGMSATLAATIGTFRTYGCRLIGGPLGGYLADKTFKSISKEQLLGQVACLVTVGIFLVLPGGTSGGLLVVLLLLVGIAMFLCKGTYFSIQPEMGIPTTISATAVAIATFVGYIPDMFVHTMFGNWIDAYGDAGYTRILIYGVGTAALGVIAAVCAISQSKKVAKRKAAEQAA
;
A
#
# COMPACT_ATOMS: atom_id res chain seq x y z
N LEU A 1 0.73 10.00 -14.33
CA LEU A 1 -0.55 10.70 -14.34
C LEU A 1 -0.46 12.04 -13.60
N SER A 2 0.06 12.09 -12.37
CA SER A 2 0.20 13.33 -11.57
C SER A 2 1.05 14.40 -12.25
N PHE A 3 2.13 14.06 -12.94
CA PHE A 3 2.93 15.02 -13.71
C PHE A 3 2.14 15.60 -14.89
N ILE A 4 1.33 14.77 -15.56
CA ILE A 4 0.44 15.25 -16.64
C ILE A 4 -0.60 16.20 -16.05
N MET A 5 -1.16 15.88 -14.90
CA MET A 5 -2.11 16.73 -14.20
C MET A 5 -1.52 18.09 -13.82
N ILE A 6 -0.31 18.11 -13.27
CA ILE A 6 0.43 19.35 -12.97
C ILE A 6 0.69 20.15 -14.25
N GLY A 7 1.09 19.46 -15.34
CA GLY A 7 1.28 20.10 -16.65
C GLY A 7 0.00 20.74 -17.19
N VAL A 8 -1.13 20.02 -17.13
CA VAL A 8 -2.45 20.56 -17.54
C VAL A 8 -2.85 21.76 -16.68
N MET A 9 -2.65 21.70 -15.36
CA MET A 9 -2.90 22.82 -14.47
C MET A 9 -2.07 24.05 -14.85
N ALA A 10 -0.79 23.87 -15.13
CA ALA A 10 0.13 24.97 -15.48
C ALA A 10 -0.19 25.60 -16.84
N VAL A 11 -0.51 24.78 -17.84
CA VAL A 11 -0.75 25.25 -19.21
C VAL A 11 -2.14 25.87 -19.36
N VAL A 12 -3.18 25.27 -18.79
CA VAL A 12 -4.57 25.71 -18.98
C VAL A 12 -5.00 26.71 -17.91
N GLY A 13 -4.52 26.55 -16.67
CA GLY A 13 -4.89 27.42 -15.55
C GLY A 13 -4.17 28.78 -15.55
N GLY A 14 -2.99 28.86 -16.16
CA GLY A 14 -2.16 30.08 -16.11
C GLY A 14 -1.94 30.55 -14.67
N SER A 15 -2.42 31.75 -14.33
CA SER A 15 -2.35 32.33 -12.99
C SER A 15 -3.54 31.96 -12.10
N ASP A 16 -4.62 31.37 -12.67
CA ASP A 16 -5.83 30.97 -11.93
C ASP A 16 -5.79 29.49 -11.52
N LEU A 17 -5.45 29.26 -10.26
CA LEU A 17 -5.34 27.93 -9.66
C LEU A 17 -6.66 27.13 -9.73
N ILE A 18 -7.81 27.80 -9.60
CA ILE A 18 -9.14 27.14 -9.61
C ILE A 18 -9.45 26.62 -11.02
N THR A 19 -9.22 27.42 -12.03
CA THR A 19 -9.40 27.03 -13.44
C THR A 19 -8.44 25.92 -13.83
N GLY A 20 -7.18 25.99 -13.41
CA GLY A 20 -6.20 24.94 -13.61
C GLY A 20 -6.61 23.61 -12.97
N PHE A 21 -7.12 23.66 -11.73
CA PHE A 21 -7.60 22.47 -11.02
C PHE A 21 -8.83 21.83 -11.68
N LYS A 22 -9.83 22.64 -12.08
CA LYS A 22 -11.00 22.17 -12.81
C LYS A 22 -10.63 21.51 -14.13
N SER A 23 -9.70 22.11 -14.88
CA SER A 23 -9.22 21.58 -16.16
C SER A 23 -8.48 20.23 -15.97
N ALA A 24 -7.68 20.10 -14.91
CA ALA A 24 -7.01 18.85 -14.58
C ALA A 24 -8.01 17.75 -14.22
N LEU A 25 -9.05 18.06 -13.44
CA LEU A 25 -10.13 17.11 -13.12
C LEU A 25 -10.93 16.69 -14.36
N ALA A 26 -11.27 17.63 -15.25
CA ALA A 26 -11.97 17.34 -16.49
C ALA A 26 -11.12 16.44 -17.41
N PHE A 27 -9.81 16.71 -17.52
CA PHE A 27 -8.88 15.87 -18.28
C PHE A 27 -8.81 14.46 -17.72
N MET A 28 -8.69 14.29 -16.40
CA MET A 28 -8.65 12.99 -15.74
C MET A 28 -9.97 12.22 -15.90
N GLY A 29 -11.10 12.91 -15.79
CA GLY A 29 -12.42 12.33 -16.03
C GLY A 29 -12.56 11.83 -17.47
N GLY A 30 -12.17 12.64 -18.45
CA GLY A 30 -12.16 12.27 -19.87
C GLY A 30 -11.25 11.05 -20.13
N LEU A 31 -10.03 11.05 -19.59
CA LEU A 31 -9.11 9.92 -19.72
C LEU A 31 -9.69 8.62 -19.12
N SER A 32 -10.37 8.73 -17.98
CA SER A 32 -11.01 7.58 -17.34
C SER A 32 -12.15 7.02 -18.18
N ILE A 33 -12.98 7.88 -18.80
CA ILE A 33 -14.05 7.48 -19.71
C ILE A 33 -13.46 6.77 -20.95
N VAL A 34 -12.43 7.37 -21.58
CA VAL A 34 -11.77 6.77 -22.74
C VAL A 34 -11.17 5.42 -22.37
N SER A 35 -10.51 5.30 -21.22
CA SER A 35 -9.98 4.02 -20.74
C SER A 35 -11.08 2.99 -20.52
N GLY A 36 -12.22 3.38 -19.96
CA GLY A 36 -13.37 2.50 -19.77
C GLY A 36 -13.94 2.00 -21.10
N ILE A 37 -14.07 2.88 -22.09
CA ILE A 37 -14.51 2.53 -23.45
C ILE A 37 -13.52 1.56 -24.11
N LEU A 38 -12.22 1.84 -24.03
CA LEU A 38 -11.18 0.97 -24.58
C LEU A 38 -11.21 -0.42 -23.96
N VAL A 39 -11.35 -0.52 -22.65
CA VAL A 39 -11.51 -1.80 -21.95
C VAL A 39 -12.75 -2.53 -22.43
N ALA A 40 -13.89 -1.84 -22.56
CA ALA A 40 -15.14 -2.45 -23.01
C ALA A 40 -15.08 -2.98 -24.46
N ILE A 41 -14.28 -2.31 -25.32
CA ILE A 41 -14.13 -2.71 -26.73
C ILE A 41 -13.04 -3.78 -26.91
N LEU A 42 -11.89 -3.61 -26.24
CA LEU A 42 -10.70 -4.45 -26.48
C LEU A 42 -10.68 -5.71 -25.60
N MET A 43 -11.40 -5.71 -24.47
CA MET A 43 -11.40 -6.86 -23.57
C MET A 43 -12.39 -7.91 -24.10
N PRO A 44 -11.93 -9.13 -24.44
CA PRO A 44 -12.82 -10.21 -24.87
C PRO A 44 -13.83 -10.52 -23.76
N LYS A 45 -15.11 -10.69 -24.13
CA LYS A 45 -16.21 -10.94 -23.17
C LYS A 45 -16.01 -12.21 -22.34
N ASP A 46 -15.18 -13.15 -22.81
CA ASP A 46 -14.94 -14.46 -22.19
C ASP A 46 -13.48 -14.68 -21.75
N ALA A 47 -12.71 -13.60 -21.56
CA ALA A 47 -11.32 -13.70 -21.11
C ALA A 47 -11.25 -14.02 -19.59
N ALA A 48 -11.80 -15.15 -19.19
CA ALA A 48 -11.41 -15.81 -17.95
C ALA A 48 -10.04 -16.47 -18.20
N TYR A 49 -8.96 -15.74 -17.94
CA TYR A 49 -7.61 -16.25 -18.04
C TYR A 49 -7.45 -17.47 -17.12
N GLY A 50 -7.29 -18.67 -17.70
CA GLY A 50 -6.95 -19.89 -16.99
C GLY A 50 -8.04 -20.48 -16.08
N VAL A 51 -9.27 -20.00 -16.15
CA VAL A 51 -10.40 -20.58 -15.40
C VAL A 51 -11.03 -21.67 -16.25
N SER A 52 -11.13 -22.90 -15.71
CA SER A 52 -11.79 -24.01 -16.37
C SER A 52 -13.27 -23.70 -16.63
N GLU A 53 -13.87 -24.35 -17.65
CA GLU A 53 -15.31 -24.19 -17.94
C GLU A 53 -16.19 -24.53 -16.72
N GLU A 54 -15.76 -25.47 -15.87
CA GLU A 54 -16.43 -25.84 -14.62
C GLU A 54 -16.37 -24.71 -13.56
N GLU A 55 -15.26 -23.97 -13.51
CA GLU A 55 -15.11 -22.79 -12.63
C GLU A 55 -15.90 -21.58 -13.11
N LYS A 56 -16.08 -21.39 -14.44
CA LYS A 56 -16.91 -20.34 -15.03
C LYS A 56 -18.39 -20.49 -14.70
N GLN A 57 -18.87 -21.72 -14.51
CA GLN A 57 -20.27 -22.01 -14.20
C GLN A 57 -20.62 -21.84 -12.71
N LYS A 58 -19.64 -21.76 -11.83
CA LYS A 58 -19.88 -21.64 -10.40
C LYS A 58 -20.23 -20.18 -10.06
N LYS A 59 -21.54 -19.86 -10.10
CA LYS A 59 -22.03 -18.58 -9.61
C LYS A 59 -21.63 -18.40 -8.14
N ILE A 60 -20.88 -17.34 -7.85
CA ILE A 60 -20.52 -16.99 -6.47
C ILE A 60 -21.83 -16.73 -5.72
N THR A 61 -22.09 -17.54 -4.72
CA THR A 61 -23.29 -17.47 -3.89
C THR A 61 -23.00 -16.62 -2.65
N PHE A 62 -24.03 -16.02 -2.06
CA PHE A 62 -23.87 -15.29 -0.80
C PHE A 62 -23.19 -16.12 0.31
N LYS A 63 -23.36 -17.43 0.29
CA LYS A 63 -22.64 -18.35 1.18
C LYS A 63 -21.11 -18.31 0.98
N ASP A 64 -20.64 -18.09 -0.23
CA ASP A 64 -19.20 -18.00 -0.54
C ASP A 64 -18.60 -16.74 0.06
N TYR A 65 -19.34 -15.61 0.04
CA TYR A 65 -18.96 -14.39 0.75
C TYR A 65 -18.84 -14.63 2.25
N VAL A 66 -19.86 -15.24 2.86
CA VAL A 66 -19.84 -15.54 4.29
C VAL A 66 -18.73 -16.53 4.64
N SER A 67 -18.41 -17.47 3.75
CA SER A 67 -17.31 -18.42 3.97
C SER A 67 -15.94 -17.74 3.97
N ALA A 68 -15.74 -16.73 3.12
CA ALA A 68 -14.49 -15.97 3.07
C ALA A 68 -14.20 -15.25 4.40
N PHE A 69 -15.23 -14.71 5.08
CA PHE A 69 -15.07 -14.09 6.42
C PHE A 69 -14.58 -15.06 7.50
N LYS A 70 -14.81 -16.37 7.32
CA LYS A 70 -14.39 -17.40 8.30
C LYS A 70 -12.95 -17.84 8.12
N ILE A 71 -12.29 -17.44 7.03
CA ILE A 71 -10.91 -17.81 6.74
C ILE A 71 -9.95 -16.85 7.47
N PRO A 72 -9.16 -17.31 8.45
CA PRO A 72 -8.22 -16.42 9.18
C PRO A 72 -7.23 -15.71 8.27
N GLY A 73 -6.85 -16.34 7.16
CA GLY A 73 -5.94 -15.77 6.18
C GLY A 73 -6.46 -14.48 5.53
N VAL A 74 -7.78 -14.32 5.38
CA VAL A 74 -8.39 -13.09 4.84
C VAL A 74 -8.17 -11.91 5.80
N TRP A 75 -8.30 -12.13 7.11
CA TRP A 75 -8.08 -11.11 8.13
C TRP A 75 -6.60 -10.74 8.28
N ILE A 76 -5.70 -11.74 8.19
CA ILE A 76 -4.25 -11.47 8.19
C ILE A 76 -3.90 -10.58 6.98
N MET A 77 -4.41 -10.90 5.79
CA MET A 77 -4.22 -10.09 4.59
C MET A 77 -4.81 -8.68 4.76
N ALA A 78 -6.00 -8.56 5.35
CA ALA A 78 -6.64 -7.27 5.64
C ALA A 78 -5.80 -6.40 6.57
N ILE A 79 -5.22 -6.98 7.63
CA ILE A 79 -4.34 -6.25 8.57
C ILE A 79 -3.05 -5.81 7.88
N LEU A 80 -2.46 -6.64 7.02
CA LEU A 80 -1.26 -6.25 6.25
C LEU A 80 -1.57 -5.07 5.32
N VAL A 81 -2.73 -5.07 4.65
CA VAL A 81 -3.19 -3.94 3.84
C VAL A 81 -3.43 -2.70 4.70
N TRP A 82 -4.09 -2.84 5.85
CA TRP A 82 -4.29 -1.75 6.82
C TRP A 82 -2.97 -1.10 7.23
N CYS A 83 -1.98 -1.92 7.58
CA CYS A 83 -0.66 -1.41 7.99
C CYS A 83 0.03 -0.67 6.84
N TYR A 84 -0.02 -1.21 5.61
CA TYR A 84 0.51 -0.52 4.43
C TYR A 84 -0.17 0.83 4.21
N VAL A 85 -1.52 0.87 4.21
CA VAL A 85 -2.29 2.10 3.98
C VAL A 85 -1.96 3.16 5.02
N THR A 86 -1.92 2.79 6.29
CA THR A 86 -1.56 3.70 7.38
C THR A 86 -0.12 4.21 7.26
N ILE A 87 0.86 3.35 6.96
CA ILE A 87 2.25 3.77 6.75
C ILE A 87 2.37 4.68 5.52
N SER A 88 1.59 4.43 4.47
CA SER A 88 1.51 5.32 3.30
C SER A 88 1.00 6.72 3.67
N ALA A 89 -0.01 6.80 4.55
CA ALA A 89 -0.49 8.06 5.09
C ALA A 89 0.60 8.75 5.93
N VAL A 90 1.24 8.06 6.88
CA VAL A 90 2.38 8.59 7.67
C VAL A 90 3.48 9.12 6.75
N ALA A 91 3.85 8.35 5.72
CA ALA A 91 4.87 8.74 4.75
C ALA A 91 4.52 10.05 4.03
N SER A 92 3.25 10.36 3.80
CA SER A 92 2.81 11.63 3.20
C SER A 92 3.15 12.83 4.08
N TYR A 93 3.11 12.66 5.41
CA TYR A 93 3.44 13.70 6.38
C TYR A 93 4.95 13.82 6.66
N LEU A 94 5.77 12.87 6.22
CA LEU A 94 7.24 12.99 6.33
C LEU A 94 7.80 14.15 5.49
N THR A 95 7.15 14.52 4.38
CA THR A 95 7.58 15.66 3.55
C THR A 95 7.44 16.99 4.30
N PRO A 96 6.26 17.40 4.80
CA PRO A 96 6.12 18.60 5.60
C PRO A 96 6.90 18.53 6.94
N TYR A 97 7.04 17.36 7.56
CA TYR A 97 7.88 17.16 8.73
C TYR A 97 9.36 17.48 8.43
N SER A 98 9.87 17.00 7.31
CA SER A 98 11.26 17.24 6.92
C SER A 98 11.53 18.71 6.64
N THR A 99 10.55 19.47 6.13
CA THR A 99 10.71 20.91 5.90
C THR A 99 10.51 21.74 7.16
N GLY A 100 9.42 21.50 7.89
CA GLY A 100 9.03 22.33 9.04
C GLY A 100 9.89 22.09 10.27
N VAL A 101 10.21 20.82 10.56
CA VAL A 101 10.88 20.43 11.81
C VAL A 101 12.35 20.12 11.62
N LEU A 102 12.71 19.43 10.54
CA LEU A 102 14.09 19.01 10.29
C LEU A 102 14.91 19.99 9.45
N GLY A 103 14.30 21.06 8.94
CA GLY A 103 14.99 22.14 8.23
C GLY A 103 15.42 21.82 6.79
N MET A 104 14.82 20.80 6.15
CA MET A 104 15.07 20.49 4.74
C MET A 104 14.47 21.57 3.83
N SER A 105 15.15 21.93 2.73
CA SER A 105 14.58 22.90 1.78
C SER A 105 13.29 22.37 1.14
N ALA A 106 12.29 23.24 0.98
CA ALA A 106 10.98 22.87 0.45
C ALA A 106 11.07 22.22 -0.96
N THR A 107 11.93 22.75 -1.82
CA THR A 107 12.15 22.22 -3.18
C THR A 107 12.71 20.79 -3.12
N LEU A 108 13.71 20.53 -2.29
CA LEU A 108 14.30 19.21 -2.14
C LEU A 108 13.29 18.22 -1.55
N ALA A 109 12.57 18.61 -0.51
CA ALA A 109 11.56 17.78 0.13
C ALA A 109 10.42 17.40 -0.83
N ALA A 110 9.92 18.34 -1.64
CA ALA A 110 8.88 18.10 -2.64
C ALA A 110 9.39 17.15 -3.76
N THR A 111 10.61 17.38 -4.26
CA THR A 111 11.22 16.53 -5.28
C THR A 111 11.38 15.08 -4.76
N ILE A 112 11.96 14.92 -3.57
CA ILE A 112 12.16 13.59 -2.97
C ILE A 112 10.83 12.95 -2.60
N GLY A 113 9.86 13.71 -2.11
CA GLY A 113 8.50 13.21 -1.83
C GLY A 113 7.83 12.64 -3.09
N THR A 114 8.00 13.31 -4.21
CA THR A 114 7.51 12.84 -5.52
C THR A 114 8.25 11.59 -5.96
N PHE A 115 9.58 11.58 -5.90
CA PHE A 115 10.39 10.41 -6.25
C PHE A 115 10.10 9.21 -5.34
N ARG A 116 9.92 9.43 -4.03
CA ARG A 116 9.49 8.40 -3.08
C ARG A 116 8.18 7.76 -3.52
N THR A 117 7.19 8.56 -3.92
CA THR A 117 5.86 8.05 -4.26
C THR A 117 5.83 7.29 -5.59
N TYR A 118 6.54 7.77 -6.60
CA TYR A 118 6.49 7.19 -7.95
C TYR A 118 7.73 6.36 -8.29
N GLY A 119 8.93 6.85 -7.98
CA GLY A 119 10.19 6.16 -8.28
C GLY A 119 10.37 4.91 -7.41
N CYS A 120 10.18 5.02 -6.10
CA CYS A 120 10.28 3.87 -5.21
C CYS A 120 9.24 2.80 -5.49
N ARG A 121 8.08 3.16 -6.07
CA ARG A 121 7.06 2.20 -6.50
C ARG A 121 7.55 1.32 -7.65
N LEU A 122 8.28 1.91 -8.61
CA LEU A 122 8.85 1.16 -9.74
C LEU A 122 9.93 0.16 -9.29
N ILE A 123 10.62 0.45 -8.20
CA ILE A 123 11.69 -0.40 -7.66
C ILE A 123 11.13 -1.37 -6.62
N GLY A 124 10.39 -0.88 -5.63
CA GLY A 124 9.96 -1.64 -4.46
C GLY A 124 9.01 -2.78 -4.80
N GLY A 125 8.05 -2.57 -5.73
CA GLY A 125 7.12 -3.63 -6.14
C GLY A 125 7.82 -4.84 -6.78
N PRO A 126 8.59 -4.65 -7.88
CA PRO A 126 9.35 -5.73 -8.49
C PRO A 126 10.39 -6.36 -7.55
N LEU A 127 11.05 -5.55 -6.70
CA LEU A 127 12.00 -6.04 -5.71
C LEU A 127 11.31 -6.94 -4.68
N GLY A 128 10.12 -6.57 -4.21
CA GLY A 128 9.31 -7.40 -3.30
C GLY A 128 8.97 -8.74 -3.92
N GLY A 129 8.48 -8.75 -5.17
CA GLY A 129 8.22 -9.98 -5.92
C GLY A 129 9.48 -10.84 -6.07
N TYR A 130 10.60 -10.24 -6.47
CA TYR A 130 11.88 -10.96 -6.60
C TYR A 130 12.34 -11.58 -5.28
N LEU A 131 12.27 -10.82 -4.17
CA LEU A 131 12.64 -11.33 -2.85
C LEU A 131 11.69 -12.45 -2.41
N ALA A 132 10.40 -12.33 -2.65
CA ALA A 132 9.42 -13.35 -2.32
C ALA A 132 9.68 -14.66 -3.08
N ASP A 133 9.98 -14.57 -4.39
CA ASP A 133 10.09 -15.74 -5.27
C ASP A 133 11.48 -16.39 -5.21
N LYS A 134 12.54 -15.59 -5.24
CA LYS A 134 13.92 -16.10 -5.38
C LYS A 134 14.64 -16.26 -4.05
N THR A 135 14.49 -15.28 -3.14
CA THR A 135 15.27 -15.27 -1.89
C THR A 135 14.58 -16.03 -0.78
N PHE A 136 13.34 -15.64 -0.46
CA PHE A 136 12.61 -16.23 0.67
C PHE A 136 11.78 -17.45 0.30
N LYS A 137 11.42 -17.59 -0.99
CA LYS A 137 10.45 -18.58 -1.49
C LYS A 137 9.16 -18.59 -0.65
N SER A 138 8.75 -17.42 -0.19
CA SER A 138 7.56 -17.20 0.65
C SER A 138 7.23 -15.71 0.72
N ILE A 139 6.01 -15.39 0.38
CA ILE A 139 5.48 -14.03 0.43
C ILE A 139 5.32 -13.57 1.89
N SER A 140 4.92 -14.48 2.79
CA SER A 140 4.80 -14.16 4.22
C SER A 140 6.11 -13.71 4.85
N LYS A 141 7.25 -14.28 4.43
CA LYS A 141 8.58 -13.87 4.92
C LYS A 141 9.01 -12.54 4.31
N GLU A 142 8.71 -12.31 3.05
CA GLU A 142 8.95 -11.03 2.39
C GLU A 142 8.14 -9.92 3.06
N GLN A 143 6.85 -10.17 3.35
CA GLN A 143 6.02 -9.23 4.11
C GLN A 143 6.62 -8.91 5.49
N LEU A 144 7.18 -9.88 6.18
CA LEU A 144 7.87 -9.62 7.44
C LEU A 144 9.07 -8.68 7.25
N LEU A 145 9.90 -8.91 6.23
CA LEU A 145 11.01 -8.00 5.92
C LEU A 145 10.52 -6.58 5.64
N GLY A 146 9.50 -6.42 4.80
CA GLY A 146 8.93 -5.12 4.47
C GLY A 146 8.36 -4.39 5.68
N GLN A 147 7.61 -5.10 6.55
CA GLN A 147 7.05 -4.50 7.77
C GLN A 147 8.14 -4.12 8.79
N VAL A 148 9.17 -4.94 8.95
CA VAL A 148 10.33 -4.60 9.80
C VAL A 148 11.09 -3.41 9.24
N ALA A 149 11.28 -3.34 7.92
CA ALA A 149 11.92 -2.18 7.29
C ALA A 149 11.08 -0.90 7.49
N CYS A 150 9.75 -0.97 7.39
CA CYS A 150 8.86 0.16 7.73
C CYS A 150 8.99 0.56 9.21
N LEU A 151 9.00 -0.40 10.14
CA LEU A 151 9.14 -0.15 11.57
C LEU A 151 10.45 0.56 11.88
N VAL A 152 11.57 0.06 11.34
CA VAL A 152 12.89 0.64 11.56
C VAL A 152 12.98 2.04 10.96
N THR A 153 12.57 2.21 9.70
CA THR A 153 12.71 3.49 9.00
C THR A 153 11.81 4.58 9.60
N VAL A 154 10.56 4.28 9.95
CA VAL A 154 9.67 5.24 10.64
C VAL A 154 10.16 5.51 12.06
N GLY A 155 10.66 4.47 12.76
CA GLY A 155 11.26 4.61 14.10
C GLY A 155 12.48 5.51 14.12
N ILE A 156 13.33 5.48 13.09
CA ILE A 156 14.47 6.39 12.97
C ILE A 156 14.00 7.84 12.91
N PHE A 157 12.95 8.15 12.14
CA PHE A 157 12.41 9.53 12.08
C PHE A 157 11.94 10.05 13.44
N LEU A 158 11.52 9.17 14.34
CA LEU A 158 11.08 9.57 15.69
C LEU A 158 12.21 10.10 16.57
N VAL A 159 13.45 9.65 16.33
CA VAL A 159 14.63 9.99 17.14
C VAL A 159 15.59 10.95 16.44
N LEU A 160 15.27 11.42 15.23
CA LEU A 160 16.14 12.34 14.52
C LEU A 160 16.17 13.73 15.17
N PRO A 161 17.36 14.30 15.43
CA PRO A 161 17.47 15.66 15.92
C PRO A 161 17.17 16.68 14.82
N GLY A 162 16.69 17.86 15.21
CA GLY A 162 16.64 19.01 14.31
C GLY A 162 18.03 19.34 13.75
N GLY A 163 18.09 19.79 12.50
CA GLY A 163 19.34 20.06 11.81
C GLY A 163 20.06 18.83 11.23
N THR A 164 19.38 17.70 11.16
CA THR A 164 19.89 16.50 10.46
C THR A 164 20.26 16.84 9.02
N SER A 165 21.40 16.32 8.53
CA SER A 165 21.88 16.60 7.18
C SER A 165 20.85 16.22 6.11
N GLY A 166 20.63 17.12 5.13
CA GLY A 166 19.68 16.90 4.05
C GLY A 166 19.93 15.61 3.26
N GLY A 167 21.19 15.20 3.10
CA GLY A 167 21.55 13.96 2.43
C GLY A 167 21.04 12.71 3.18
N LEU A 168 21.17 12.70 4.51
CA LEU A 168 20.64 11.60 5.33
C LEU A 168 19.11 11.55 5.27
N LEU A 169 18.45 12.71 5.32
CA LEU A 169 16.98 12.77 5.18
C LEU A 169 16.50 12.23 3.84
N VAL A 170 17.19 12.55 2.74
CA VAL A 170 16.89 11.99 1.40
C VAL A 170 16.96 10.48 1.43
N VAL A 171 18.04 9.90 1.94
CA VAL A 171 18.21 8.44 2.01
C VAL A 171 17.09 7.80 2.84
N LEU A 172 16.77 8.36 4.02
CA LEU A 172 15.73 7.83 4.89
C LEU A 172 14.34 7.92 4.25
N LEU A 173 14.00 9.04 3.59
CA LEU A 173 12.73 9.19 2.86
C LEU A 173 12.57 8.16 1.74
N LEU A 174 13.65 7.87 1.01
CA LEU A 174 13.64 6.85 -0.04
C LEU A 174 13.54 5.44 0.54
N LEU A 175 14.23 5.16 1.65
CA LEU A 175 14.14 3.86 2.33
C LEU A 175 12.72 3.57 2.83
N VAL A 176 12.03 4.55 3.42
CA VAL A 176 10.59 4.40 3.76
C VAL A 176 9.77 4.07 2.51
N GLY A 177 10.03 4.77 1.40
CA GLY A 177 9.34 4.51 0.13
C GLY A 177 9.56 3.09 -0.37
N ILE A 178 10.80 2.62 -0.39
CA ILE A 178 11.12 1.24 -0.81
C ILE A 178 10.46 0.24 0.12
N ALA A 179 10.58 0.41 1.46
CA ALA A 179 10.02 -0.51 2.45
C ALA A 179 8.50 -0.66 2.29
N MET A 180 7.77 0.45 2.14
CA MET A 180 6.31 0.39 1.96
C MET A 180 5.90 -0.23 0.62
N PHE A 181 6.66 -0.02 -0.46
CA PHE A 181 6.34 -0.60 -1.76
C PHE A 181 6.77 -2.06 -1.90
N LEU A 182 7.73 -2.54 -1.12
CA LEU A 182 7.96 -3.98 -0.92
C LEU A 182 6.66 -4.66 -0.48
N CYS A 183 6.05 -4.18 0.61
CA CYS A 183 4.79 -4.72 1.12
C CYS A 183 3.66 -4.61 0.08
N LYS A 184 3.51 -3.45 -0.57
CA LYS A 184 2.44 -3.23 -1.55
C LYS A 184 2.49 -4.18 -2.73
N GLY A 185 3.68 -4.51 -3.20
CA GLY A 185 3.87 -5.38 -4.37
C GLY A 185 3.31 -6.79 -4.17
N THR A 186 3.24 -7.26 -2.95
CA THR A 186 3.04 -8.68 -2.65
C THR A 186 1.88 -9.01 -1.72
N TYR A 187 1.29 -8.02 -0.99
CA TYR A 187 0.29 -8.33 0.04
C TYR A 187 -0.98 -9.01 -0.50
N PHE A 188 -1.38 -8.82 -1.77
CA PHE A 188 -2.48 -9.58 -2.36
C PHE A 188 -2.04 -10.93 -2.91
N SER A 189 -0.78 -11.11 -3.24
CA SER A 189 -0.24 -12.38 -3.72
C SER A 189 -0.09 -13.44 -2.62
N ILE A 190 -0.25 -13.05 -1.34
CA ILE A 190 -0.12 -13.94 -0.17
C ILE A 190 -1.22 -15.02 -0.06
N GLN A 191 -2.30 -14.91 -0.83
CA GLN A 191 -3.50 -15.74 -0.73
C GLN A 191 -3.24 -17.24 -0.70
N PRO A 192 -2.39 -17.84 -1.59
CA PRO A 192 -2.12 -19.27 -1.57
C PRO A 192 -1.47 -19.76 -0.28
N GLU A 193 -0.64 -18.91 0.35
CA GLU A 193 -0.01 -19.19 1.64
C GLU A 193 -1.01 -19.07 2.79
N MET A 194 -2.05 -18.26 2.62
CA MET A 194 -3.12 -18.08 3.61
C MET A 194 -4.19 -19.16 3.54
N GLY A 195 -4.11 -20.08 2.57
CA GLY A 195 -5.10 -21.12 2.36
C GLY A 195 -6.43 -20.61 1.81
N ILE A 196 -6.39 -19.50 1.08
CA ILE A 196 -7.57 -18.93 0.41
C ILE A 196 -7.77 -19.68 -0.92
N PRO A 197 -8.93 -20.36 -1.12
CA PRO A 197 -9.22 -21.04 -2.37
C PRO A 197 -9.30 -20.07 -3.56
N THR A 198 -8.84 -20.50 -4.73
CA THR A 198 -8.89 -19.69 -5.97
C THR A 198 -10.31 -19.26 -6.32
N THR A 199 -11.29 -20.11 -6.06
CA THR A 199 -12.73 -19.86 -6.32
C THR A 199 -13.29 -18.63 -5.60
N ILE A 200 -12.74 -18.25 -4.44
CA ILE A 200 -13.17 -17.09 -3.64
C ILE A 200 -12.08 -16.03 -3.51
N SER A 201 -11.01 -16.14 -4.31
CA SER A 201 -9.86 -15.23 -4.28
C SER A 201 -10.28 -13.75 -4.45
N ALA A 202 -11.12 -13.45 -5.45
CA ALA A 202 -11.61 -12.09 -5.69
C ALA A 202 -12.42 -11.55 -4.50
N THR A 203 -13.26 -12.38 -3.90
CA THR A 203 -14.04 -12.02 -2.70
C THR A 203 -13.13 -11.74 -1.51
N ALA A 204 -12.12 -12.57 -1.29
CA ALA A 204 -11.14 -12.39 -0.23
C ALA A 204 -10.36 -11.07 -0.39
N VAL A 205 -9.93 -10.75 -1.61
CA VAL A 205 -9.30 -9.46 -1.93
C VAL A 205 -10.25 -8.30 -1.67
N ALA A 206 -11.51 -8.40 -2.09
CA ALA A 206 -12.50 -7.34 -1.86
C ALA A 206 -12.71 -7.06 -0.37
N ILE A 207 -12.85 -8.11 0.46
CA ILE A 207 -12.97 -7.98 1.92
C ILE A 207 -11.70 -7.36 2.52
N ALA A 208 -10.53 -7.88 2.16
CA ALA A 208 -9.26 -7.39 2.67
C ALA A 208 -8.99 -5.94 2.26
N THR A 209 -9.39 -5.55 1.04
CA THR A 209 -9.29 -4.18 0.56
C THR A 209 -10.24 -3.28 1.33
N PHE A 210 -11.51 -3.67 1.47
CA PHE A 210 -12.49 -2.87 2.20
C PHE A 210 -12.02 -2.57 3.62
N VAL A 211 -11.64 -3.61 4.37
CA VAL A 211 -11.15 -3.46 5.75
C VAL A 211 -9.80 -2.74 5.79
N GLY A 212 -8.88 -3.09 4.91
CA GLY A 212 -7.53 -2.55 4.88
C GLY A 212 -7.46 -1.07 4.54
N TYR A 213 -8.43 -0.53 3.80
CA TYR A 213 -8.50 0.89 3.44
C TYR A 213 -9.37 1.74 4.38
N ILE A 214 -9.96 1.15 5.42
CA ILE A 214 -10.67 1.94 6.45
C ILE A 214 -9.82 3.08 7.03
N PRO A 215 -8.48 2.92 7.27
CA PRO A 215 -7.65 4.03 7.76
C PRO A 215 -7.73 5.29 6.91
N ASP A 216 -7.79 5.19 5.58
CA ASP A 216 -7.85 6.36 4.69
C ASP A 216 -9.06 7.26 4.99
N MET A 217 -10.13 6.71 5.58
CA MET A 217 -11.32 7.49 5.90
C MET A 217 -11.10 8.49 7.05
N PHE A 218 -10.17 8.21 7.97
CA PHE A 218 -10.02 9.02 9.19
C PHE A 218 -8.60 9.47 9.49
N VAL A 219 -7.58 8.75 9.03
CA VAL A 219 -6.18 8.98 9.41
C VAL A 219 -5.71 10.38 8.98
N HIS A 220 -6.05 10.82 7.78
CA HIS A 220 -5.64 12.14 7.30
C HIS A 220 -6.28 13.28 8.11
N THR A 221 -7.57 13.16 8.45
CA THR A 221 -8.24 14.13 9.32
C THR A 221 -7.66 14.13 10.73
N MET A 222 -7.38 12.94 11.29
CA MET A 222 -6.77 12.78 12.60
C MET A 222 -5.37 13.41 12.65
N PHE A 223 -4.54 13.17 11.63
CA PHE A 223 -3.19 13.72 11.54
C PHE A 223 -3.21 15.24 11.36
N GLY A 224 -4.11 15.78 10.53
CA GLY A 224 -4.32 17.22 10.40
C GLY A 224 -4.68 17.85 11.74
N ASN A 225 -5.67 17.31 12.45
CA ASN A 225 -6.07 17.79 13.76
C ASN A 225 -4.93 17.74 14.80
N TRP A 226 -4.05 16.74 14.74
CA TRP A 226 -2.90 16.70 15.63
C TRP A 226 -1.87 17.79 15.32
N ILE A 227 -1.64 18.10 14.06
CA ILE A 227 -0.74 19.20 13.66
C ILE A 227 -1.36 20.54 14.08
N ASP A 228 -2.64 20.75 13.83
CA ASP A 228 -3.35 21.99 14.19
C ASP A 228 -3.37 22.22 15.71
N ALA A 229 -3.57 21.17 16.49
CA ALA A 229 -3.68 21.27 17.95
C ALA A 229 -2.32 21.33 18.67
N TYR A 230 -1.27 20.69 18.12
CA TYR A 230 0.01 20.49 18.82
C TYR A 230 1.23 21.02 18.06
N GLY A 231 1.05 21.62 16.86
CA GLY A 231 2.16 22.11 16.05
C GLY A 231 3.17 21.00 15.73
N ASP A 232 4.45 21.26 15.94
CA ASP A 232 5.53 20.29 15.66
C ASP A 232 5.40 18.98 16.46
N ALA A 233 4.86 19.02 17.69
CA ALA A 233 4.58 17.82 18.47
C ALA A 233 3.48 16.94 17.83
N GLY A 234 2.65 17.47 16.93
CA GLY A 234 1.69 16.73 16.12
C GLY A 234 2.38 15.71 15.23
N TYR A 235 3.50 16.07 14.61
CA TYR A 235 4.29 15.12 13.80
C TYR A 235 4.87 13.98 14.63
N THR A 236 5.32 14.25 15.85
CA THR A 236 5.79 13.20 16.77
C THR A 236 4.68 12.19 17.06
N ARG A 237 3.44 12.65 17.26
CA ARG A 237 2.27 11.76 17.45
C ARG A 237 1.98 10.91 16.20
N ILE A 238 2.08 11.50 15.01
CA ILE A 238 1.94 10.78 13.73
C ILE A 238 2.99 9.68 13.62
N LEU A 239 4.24 9.98 13.95
CA LEU A 239 5.34 9.02 13.92
C LEU A 239 5.15 7.89 14.94
N ILE A 240 4.72 8.20 16.18
CA ILE A 240 4.40 7.19 17.20
C ILE A 240 3.28 6.26 16.71
N TYR A 241 2.22 6.82 16.13
CA TYR A 241 1.14 6.05 15.54
C TYR A 241 1.64 5.16 14.38
N GLY A 242 2.54 5.70 13.54
CA GLY A 242 3.20 4.96 12.47
C GLY A 242 4.04 3.79 12.97
N VAL A 243 4.85 4.01 14.03
CA VAL A 243 5.63 2.94 14.68
C VAL A 243 4.72 1.86 15.27
N GLY A 244 3.64 2.25 15.97
CA GLY A 244 2.66 1.31 16.50
C GLY A 244 1.99 0.48 15.41
N THR A 245 1.63 1.12 14.29
CA THR A 245 1.03 0.42 13.13
C THR A 245 2.03 -0.51 12.45
N ALA A 246 3.29 -0.08 12.28
CA ALA A 246 4.34 -0.95 11.70
C ALA A 246 4.63 -2.15 12.61
N ALA A 247 4.62 -1.97 13.94
CA ALA A 247 4.73 -3.08 14.89
C ALA A 247 3.56 -4.07 14.77
N LEU A 248 2.33 -3.58 14.60
CA LEU A 248 1.16 -4.41 14.30
C LEU A 248 1.37 -5.18 12.98
N GLY A 249 1.94 -4.53 11.96
CA GLY A 249 2.28 -5.15 10.67
C GLY A 249 3.30 -6.28 10.83
N VAL A 250 4.31 -6.11 11.68
CA VAL A 250 5.28 -7.17 12.01
C VAL A 250 4.58 -8.36 12.67
N ILE A 251 3.69 -8.11 13.65
CA ILE A 251 2.90 -9.17 14.30
C ILE A 251 2.04 -9.90 13.26
N ALA A 252 1.34 -9.16 12.40
CA ALA A 252 0.52 -9.75 11.34
C ALA A 252 1.35 -10.61 10.37
N ALA A 253 2.55 -10.18 9.99
CA ALA A 253 3.44 -10.94 9.13
C ALA A 253 3.98 -12.21 9.81
N VAL A 254 4.26 -12.18 11.12
CA VAL A 254 4.60 -13.37 11.90
C VAL A 254 3.42 -14.35 11.96
N CYS A 255 2.20 -13.84 12.15
CA CYS A 255 0.97 -14.65 12.07
C CYS A 255 0.80 -15.25 10.67
N ALA A 256 1.10 -14.50 9.60
CA ALA A 256 1.08 -14.99 8.23
C ALA A 256 2.05 -16.16 8.02
N ILE A 257 3.28 -16.07 8.52
CA ILE A 257 4.26 -17.17 8.45
C ILE A 257 3.75 -18.41 9.20
N SER A 258 3.15 -18.22 10.37
CA SER A 258 2.57 -19.32 11.14
C SER A 258 1.42 -20.00 10.39
N GLN A 259 0.53 -19.20 9.80
CA GLN A 259 -0.59 -19.70 9.00
C GLN A 259 -0.10 -20.42 7.73
N SER A 260 0.88 -19.87 7.02
CA SER A 260 1.49 -20.48 5.84
C SER A 260 2.03 -21.88 6.14
N LYS A 261 2.71 -22.05 7.30
CA LYS A 261 3.19 -23.37 7.73
C LYS A 261 2.05 -24.36 8.01
N LYS A 262 0.93 -23.91 8.61
CA LYS A 262 -0.24 -24.76 8.86
C LYS A 262 -0.89 -25.20 7.55
N VAL A 263 -1.05 -24.28 6.61
CA VAL A 263 -1.61 -24.56 5.27
C VAL A 263 -0.73 -25.54 4.50
N ALA A 264 0.60 -25.35 4.53
CA ALA A 264 1.54 -26.28 3.89
C ALA A 264 1.46 -27.70 4.45
N LYS A 265 1.40 -27.84 5.79
CA LYS A 265 1.23 -29.15 6.44
C LYS A 265 -0.08 -29.83 6.06
N ARG A 266 -1.18 -29.07 6.00
CA ARG A 266 -2.49 -29.60 5.61
C ARG A 266 -2.47 -30.11 4.16
N LYS A 267 -1.94 -29.32 3.23
CA LYS A 267 -1.81 -29.72 1.82
C LYS A 267 -0.95 -30.98 1.64
N ALA A 268 0.16 -31.10 2.39
CA ALA A 268 1.01 -32.29 2.36
C ALA A 268 0.29 -33.53 2.89
N ALA A 269 -0.54 -33.41 3.94
CA ALA A 269 -1.35 -34.49 4.45
C ALA A 269 -2.46 -34.93 3.47
N GLU A 270 -3.11 -33.99 2.79
CA GLU A 270 -4.12 -34.25 1.76
C GLU A 270 -3.55 -34.94 0.50
N GLN A 271 -2.25 -34.72 0.18
CA GLN A 271 -1.57 -35.37 -0.93
C GLN A 271 -1.06 -36.78 -0.59
N ALA A 272 -0.90 -37.08 0.70
CA ALA A 272 -0.41 -38.39 1.19
C ALA A 272 -1.54 -39.38 1.50
N ALA A 273 -2.78 -38.91 1.54
CA ALA A 273 -3.99 -39.71 1.76
C ALA A 273 -4.67 -40.11 0.42
#